data_eb1edff73c4c7be6f77ee95768488f59
#
_entry.id   eb1edff73c4c7be6f77ee95768488f59
#
_cell.length_a   1.000
_cell.length_b   1.000
_cell.length_c   1.000
_cell.angle_alpha   90.00
_cell.angle_beta   90.00
_cell.angle_gamma   90.00
#
_symmetry.space_group_name_H-M   'P 1'
#
loop_
_entity.id
_entity.type
_entity.pdbx_description
1 polymer ?
#
loop_
_entity_poly.entity_id
_entity_poly.type
_entity_poly.pdbx_seq_one_letter_code
_entity_poly.pdbx_strand_id
1 'polypeptide(L)'
;FRHRTFVVGFPGELVQAGRLNALIQDIALLTALGIRIVVVHGCRPQVEEQLRLRGLEGRFAQGMRITDSPALECLKEASGEIRLDIEAAFSQGLPNTPMANSAIRVISGNLVSARPVGIVQGVDFQHTGLVRKIDRAAIRSALDYGSVVLLSPLGFSPTGEAFNLSMEDVAVATAIALDADKLIFLTELPGMQSA
;
A
#
# COMPACT_ATOMS: atom_id res chain seq x y z
N PHE A 1 9.94 8.93 -20.78
CA PHE A 1 9.10 8.53 -19.64
C PHE A 1 8.79 9.66 -18.67
N ARG A 2 9.34 10.88 -18.82
CA ARG A 2 9.03 12.02 -17.94
C ARG A 2 7.54 12.27 -17.90
N HIS A 3 7.02 12.58 -16.69
CA HIS A 3 5.60 12.84 -16.40
C HIS A 3 4.65 11.65 -16.54
N ARG A 4 5.15 10.43 -16.80
CA ARG A 4 4.35 9.20 -16.74
C ARG A 4 4.01 8.86 -15.30
N THR A 5 2.82 8.32 -15.09
CA THR A 5 2.34 7.93 -13.76
C THR A 5 2.36 6.40 -13.63
N PHE A 6 3.09 5.91 -12.65
CA PHE A 6 3.15 4.48 -12.33
C PHE A 6 2.55 4.23 -10.95
N VAL A 7 1.77 3.18 -10.84
CA VAL A 7 1.32 2.64 -9.56
C VAL A 7 2.09 1.35 -9.32
N VAL A 8 2.81 1.28 -8.21
CA VAL A 8 3.64 0.13 -7.82
C VAL A 8 3.09 -0.47 -6.55
N GLY A 9 2.56 -1.68 -6.64
CA GLY A 9 2.06 -2.45 -5.50
C GLY A 9 3.04 -3.56 -5.12
N PHE A 10 3.26 -3.74 -3.82
CA PHE A 10 4.06 -4.86 -3.33
C PHE A 10 3.49 -5.44 -2.03
N PRO A 11 3.57 -6.77 -1.85
CA PRO A 11 3.04 -7.44 -0.67
C PRO A 11 3.97 -7.25 0.54
N GLY A 12 3.41 -7.47 1.72
CA GLY A 12 4.17 -7.42 2.98
C GLY A 12 5.29 -8.45 3.07
N GLU A 13 5.23 -9.52 2.29
CA GLU A 13 6.26 -10.55 2.19
C GLU A 13 7.61 -9.99 1.71
N LEU A 14 7.59 -9.00 0.80
CA LEU A 14 8.82 -8.31 0.36
C LEU A 14 9.48 -7.54 1.49
N VAL A 15 8.67 -6.93 2.36
CA VAL A 15 9.17 -6.23 3.56
C VAL A 15 9.77 -7.23 4.54
N GLN A 16 9.06 -8.32 4.80
CA GLN A 16 9.50 -9.39 5.69
C GLN A 16 10.81 -10.05 5.20
N ALA A 17 11.00 -10.16 3.90
CA ALA A 17 12.23 -10.70 3.30
C ALA A 17 13.42 -9.74 3.32
N GLY A 18 13.27 -8.54 3.90
CA GLY A 18 14.35 -7.55 4.00
C GLY A 18 14.68 -6.83 2.69
N ARG A 19 13.77 -6.83 1.71
CA ARG A 19 14.00 -6.24 0.38
C ARG A 19 13.52 -4.80 0.24
N LEU A 20 12.94 -4.22 1.29
CA LEU A 20 12.32 -2.90 1.23
C LEU A 20 13.31 -1.81 0.80
N ASN A 21 14.50 -1.76 1.37
CA ASN A 21 15.48 -0.72 1.07
C ASN A 21 15.92 -0.75 -0.41
N ALA A 22 16.20 -1.93 -0.95
CA ALA A 22 16.58 -2.07 -2.35
C ALA A 22 15.45 -1.61 -3.29
N LEU A 23 14.22 -2.02 -2.99
CA LEU A 23 13.03 -1.61 -3.74
C LEU A 23 12.83 -0.09 -3.71
N ILE A 24 12.95 0.53 -2.55
CA ILE A 24 12.76 1.98 -2.39
C ILE A 24 13.86 2.75 -3.13
N GLN A 25 15.09 2.24 -3.18
CA GLN A 25 16.15 2.85 -3.98
C GLN A 25 15.83 2.83 -5.49
N ASP A 26 15.29 1.73 -6.00
CA ASP A 26 14.85 1.63 -7.39
C ASP A 26 13.71 2.61 -7.69
N ILE A 27 12.73 2.71 -6.80
CA ILE A 27 11.63 3.68 -6.92
C ILE A 27 12.16 5.12 -6.86
N ALA A 28 13.09 5.39 -5.96
CA ALA A 28 13.72 6.71 -5.85
C ALA A 28 14.44 7.11 -7.15
N LEU A 29 15.11 6.16 -7.78
CA LEU A 29 15.76 6.39 -9.08
C LEU A 29 14.74 6.73 -10.16
N LEU A 30 13.64 5.99 -10.25
CA LEU A 30 12.56 6.27 -11.21
C LEU A 30 11.94 7.65 -10.97
N THR A 31 11.73 8.03 -9.73
CA THR A 31 11.23 9.35 -9.36
C THR A 31 12.19 10.46 -9.78
N ALA A 32 13.49 10.25 -9.57
CA ALA A 32 14.53 11.19 -9.99
C ALA A 32 14.61 11.36 -11.52
N LEU A 33 14.21 10.35 -12.27
CA LEU A 33 14.08 10.40 -13.74
C LEU A 33 12.80 11.12 -14.20
N GLY A 34 11.98 11.62 -13.27
CA GLY A 34 10.76 12.39 -13.56
C GLY A 34 9.51 11.54 -13.76
N ILE A 35 9.50 10.31 -13.28
CA ILE A 35 8.31 9.46 -13.23
C ILE A 35 7.53 9.77 -11.96
N ARG A 36 6.23 9.94 -12.07
CA ARG A 36 5.32 10.12 -10.94
C ARG A 36 4.94 8.76 -10.39
N ILE A 37 5.17 8.53 -9.10
CA ILE A 37 4.97 7.19 -8.52
C ILE A 37 4.01 7.24 -7.34
N VAL A 38 3.03 6.34 -7.38
CA VAL A 38 2.22 5.95 -6.23
C VAL A 38 2.68 4.55 -5.80
N VAL A 39 3.02 4.42 -4.54
CA VAL A 39 3.40 3.16 -3.90
C VAL A 39 2.22 2.65 -3.08
N VAL A 40 1.88 1.38 -3.25
CA VAL A 40 0.86 0.71 -2.44
C VAL A 40 1.49 -0.51 -1.79
N HIS A 41 1.55 -0.51 -0.46
CA HIS A 41 2.12 -1.65 0.27
C HIS A 41 1.05 -2.58 0.81
N GLY A 42 1.39 -3.87 0.97
CA GLY A 42 0.64 -4.83 1.76
C GLY A 42 1.25 -5.02 3.14
N CYS A 43 0.56 -5.76 4.02
CA CYS A 43 1.07 -6.07 5.37
C CYS A 43 0.48 -7.38 5.94
N ARG A 44 0.02 -8.27 5.08
CA ARG A 44 -0.63 -9.53 5.51
C ARG A 44 0.22 -10.35 6.48
N PRO A 45 1.49 -10.69 6.20
CA PRO A 45 2.29 -11.49 7.11
C PRO A 45 2.59 -10.76 8.43
N GLN A 46 2.72 -9.44 8.41
CA GLN A 46 2.94 -8.64 9.62
C GLN A 46 1.71 -8.65 10.53
N VAL A 47 0.51 -8.60 9.96
CA VAL A 47 -0.74 -8.75 10.72
C VAL A 47 -0.85 -10.14 11.35
N GLU A 48 -0.52 -11.20 10.61
CA GLU A 48 -0.50 -12.57 11.15
C GLU A 48 0.47 -12.71 12.32
N GLU A 49 1.65 -12.14 12.20
CA GLU A 49 2.65 -12.16 13.29
C GLU A 49 2.17 -11.39 14.51
N GLN A 50 1.57 -10.23 14.34
CA GLN A 50 0.98 -9.45 15.44
C GLN A 50 -0.15 -10.20 16.14
N LEU A 51 -1.02 -10.88 15.39
CA LEU A 51 -2.06 -11.73 15.96
C LEU A 51 -1.46 -12.90 16.74
N ARG A 52 -0.47 -13.57 16.16
CA ARG A 52 0.24 -14.70 16.80
C ARG A 52 0.88 -14.29 18.15
N LEU A 53 1.54 -13.13 18.18
CA LEU A 53 2.15 -12.59 19.40
C LEU A 53 1.12 -12.30 20.51
N ARG A 54 -0.13 -12.06 20.14
CA ARG A 54 -1.25 -11.84 21.05
C ARG A 54 -2.00 -13.14 21.41
N GLY A 55 -1.53 -14.28 20.92
CA GLY A 55 -2.22 -15.57 21.11
C GLY A 55 -3.53 -15.68 20.33
N LEU A 56 -3.66 -14.94 19.24
CA LEU A 56 -4.84 -14.91 18.37
C LEU A 56 -4.50 -15.50 16.99
N GLU A 57 -5.51 -15.94 16.30
CA GLU A 57 -5.41 -16.46 14.92
C GLU A 57 -6.25 -15.62 13.96
N GLY A 58 -5.74 -15.45 12.74
CA GLY A 58 -6.50 -14.84 11.67
C GLY A 58 -7.66 -15.73 11.21
N ARG A 59 -8.81 -15.13 10.93
CA ARG A 59 -9.98 -15.81 10.39
C ARG A 59 -10.23 -15.37 8.96
N PHE A 60 -10.56 -16.33 8.10
CA PHE A 60 -10.78 -16.10 6.68
C PHE A 60 -12.07 -16.82 6.23
N ALA A 61 -12.74 -16.21 5.28
CA ALA A 61 -13.86 -16.83 4.56
C ALA A 61 -13.83 -16.32 3.11
N GLN A 62 -14.12 -17.19 2.16
CA GLN A 62 -14.19 -16.83 0.73
C GLN A 62 -12.94 -16.09 0.22
N GLY A 63 -11.76 -16.47 0.72
CA GLY A 63 -10.48 -15.86 0.36
C GLY A 63 -10.21 -14.47 0.98
N MET A 64 -11.12 -13.95 1.78
CA MET A 64 -10.97 -12.67 2.47
C MET A 64 -10.79 -12.87 3.97
N ARG A 65 -10.01 -11.99 4.60
CA ARG A 65 -9.93 -11.93 6.06
C ARG A 65 -11.25 -11.44 6.64
N ILE A 66 -11.69 -12.08 7.72
CA ILE A 66 -12.69 -11.50 8.62
C ILE A 66 -11.93 -10.60 9.58
N THR A 67 -12.07 -9.28 9.43
CA THR A 67 -11.32 -8.32 10.21
C THR A 67 -12.14 -7.91 11.44
N ASP A 68 -11.96 -8.64 12.52
CA ASP A 68 -12.50 -8.26 13.83
C ASP A 68 -11.69 -7.11 14.47
N SER A 69 -12.11 -6.63 15.62
CA SER A 69 -11.44 -5.51 16.29
C SER A 69 -9.96 -5.77 16.60
N PRO A 70 -9.55 -6.93 17.13
CA PRO A 70 -8.13 -7.24 17.31
C PRO A 70 -7.34 -7.28 16.01
N ALA A 71 -7.89 -7.84 14.95
CA ALA A 71 -7.26 -7.88 13.64
C ALA A 71 -7.11 -6.47 13.03
N LEU A 72 -8.10 -5.60 13.22
CA LEU A 72 -8.02 -4.20 12.79
C LEU A 72 -6.91 -3.44 13.52
N GLU A 73 -6.76 -3.63 14.82
CA GLU A 73 -5.67 -3.05 15.62
C GLU A 73 -4.30 -3.51 15.08
N CYS A 74 -4.13 -4.81 14.88
CA CYS A 74 -2.91 -5.37 14.30
C CYS A 74 -2.61 -4.80 12.90
N LEU A 75 -3.65 -4.60 12.08
CA LEU A 75 -3.51 -4.00 10.76
C LEU A 75 -3.02 -2.55 10.84
N LYS A 76 -3.57 -1.75 11.75
CA LYS A 76 -3.15 -0.36 11.95
C LYS A 76 -1.69 -0.28 12.39
N GLU A 77 -1.29 -1.12 13.34
CA GLU A 77 0.08 -1.20 13.84
C GLU A 77 1.06 -1.62 12.75
N ALA A 78 0.77 -2.73 12.06
CA ALA A 78 1.61 -3.23 10.97
C ALA A 78 1.73 -2.22 9.81
N SER A 79 0.62 -1.59 9.42
CA SER A 79 0.62 -0.57 8.37
C SER A 79 1.41 0.68 8.78
N GLY A 80 1.28 1.11 10.03
CA GLY A 80 2.03 2.24 10.56
C GLY A 80 3.52 2.00 10.58
N GLU A 81 3.96 0.82 11.01
CA GLU A 81 5.37 0.44 11.03
C GLU A 81 5.97 0.40 9.62
N ILE A 82 5.32 -0.31 8.68
CA ILE A 82 5.79 -0.38 7.29
C ILE A 82 5.84 1.01 6.65
N ARG A 83 4.83 1.85 6.89
CA ARG A 83 4.83 3.22 6.38
C ARG A 83 6.04 4.01 6.85
N LEU A 84 6.35 3.94 8.13
CA LEU A 84 7.51 4.64 8.71
C LEU A 84 8.82 4.09 8.15
N ASP A 85 8.94 2.79 7.95
CA ASP A 85 10.10 2.16 7.33
C ASP A 85 10.29 2.62 5.88
N ILE A 86 9.20 2.76 5.13
CA ILE A 86 9.23 3.30 3.76
C ILE A 86 9.67 4.77 3.76
N GLU A 87 9.11 5.58 4.65
CA GLU A 87 9.50 7.00 4.80
C GLU A 87 10.98 7.12 5.14
N ALA A 88 11.48 6.29 6.07
CA ALA A 88 12.89 6.24 6.43
C ALA A 88 13.78 5.85 5.25
N ALA A 89 13.37 4.84 4.48
CA ALA A 89 14.13 4.38 3.31
C ALA A 89 14.22 5.49 2.23
N PHE A 90 13.15 6.20 1.94
CA PHE A 90 13.18 7.36 1.03
C PHE A 90 14.03 8.52 1.56
N SER A 91 14.11 8.68 2.87
CA SER A 91 14.93 9.73 3.51
C SER A 91 16.43 9.51 3.36
N GLN A 92 16.87 8.28 3.04
CA GLN A 92 18.28 8.00 2.76
C GLN A 92 18.76 8.59 1.43
N GLY A 93 17.85 8.97 0.55
CA GLY A 93 18.19 9.40 -0.82
C GLY A 93 18.78 8.27 -1.65
N LEU A 94 19.65 8.62 -2.61
CA LEU A 94 20.36 7.68 -3.47
C LEU A 94 21.85 7.68 -3.11
N PRO A 95 22.27 6.95 -2.05
CA PRO A 95 23.66 6.96 -1.61
C PRO A 95 24.59 6.49 -2.75
N ASN A 96 25.80 7.04 -2.79
CA ASN A 96 26.82 6.74 -3.81
C ASN A 96 26.44 7.13 -5.25
N THR A 97 25.50 8.04 -5.43
CA THR A 97 25.15 8.60 -6.75
C THR A 97 25.27 10.12 -6.72
N PRO A 98 25.36 10.79 -7.89
CA PRO A 98 25.29 12.26 -7.97
C PRO A 98 23.99 12.84 -7.37
N MET A 99 22.99 12.00 -7.13
CA MET A 99 21.67 12.34 -6.58
C MET A 99 21.55 12.01 -5.08
N ALA A 100 22.66 11.77 -4.39
CA ALA A 100 22.71 11.46 -2.96
C ALA A 100 22.01 12.51 -2.07
N ASN A 101 21.92 13.76 -2.53
CA ASN A 101 21.28 14.87 -1.82
C ASN A 101 19.87 15.19 -2.34
N SER A 102 19.32 14.40 -3.26
CA SER A 102 17.96 14.62 -3.72
C SER A 102 16.97 14.13 -2.67
N ALA A 103 16.30 15.06 -2.01
CA ALA A 103 15.25 14.74 -1.05
C ALA A 103 14.00 14.29 -1.79
N ILE A 104 13.60 13.02 -1.59
CA ILE A 104 12.32 12.51 -2.07
C ILE A 104 11.31 12.63 -0.95
N ARG A 105 10.28 13.41 -1.17
CA ARG A 105 9.19 13.57 -0.22
C ARG A 105 8.15 12.51 -0.44
N VAL A 106 7.73 11.87 0.65
CA VAL A 106 6.65 10.87 0.65
C VAL A 106 5.44 11.48 1.35
N ILE A 107 4.28 11.35 0.74
CA ILE A 107 3.02 11.81 1.29
C ILE A 107 2.06 10.64 1.39
N SER A 108 1.44 10.50 2.54
CA SER A 108 0.34 9.55 2.80
C SER A 108 -0.77 10.25 3.57
N GLY A 109 -1.94 9.65 3.65
CA GLY A 109 -3.07 10.21 4.39
C GLY A 109 -4.37 9.46 4.09
N ASN A 110 -5.50 10.11 4.36
CA ASN A 110 -6.83 9.57 4.17
C ASN A 110 -7.32 9.69 2.70
N LEU A 111 -6.51 9.22 1.78
CA LEU A 111 -6.72 9.36 0.33
C LEU A 111 -7.62 8.26 -0.26
N VAL A 112 -7.93 7.23 0.50
CA VAL A 112 -8.76 6.09 0.10
C VAL A 112 -10.00 6.04 0.97
N SER A 113 -11.17 6.22 0.36
CA SER A 113 -12.45 5.99 1.03
C SER A 113 -12.86 4.54 0.89
N ALA A 114 -13.42 3.98 1.95
CA ALA A 114 -13.85 2.59 2.02
C ALA A 114 -15.32 2.46 2.39
N ARG A 115 -15.88 1.29 2.09
CA ARG A 115 -17.19 0.83 2.56
C ARG A 115 -17.05 -0.61 3.06
N PRO A 116 -17.87 -1.06 4.00
CA PRO A 116 -17.82 -2.44 4.47
C PRO A 116 -18.20 -3.43 3.37
N VAL A 117 -17.59 -4.63 3.39
CA VAL A 117 -18.09 -5.78 2.63
C VAL A 117 -19.48 -6.16 3.15
N GLY A 118 -19.68 -6.11 4.44
CA GLY A 118 -20.92 -6.49 5.09
C GLY A 118 -21.05 -7.99 5.29
N ILE A 119 -22.29 -8.48 5.23
CA ILE A 119 -22.58 -9.90 5.38
C ILE A 119 -22.72 -10.53 4.00
N VAL A 120 -21.91 -11.55 3.74
CA VAL A 120 -21.93 -12.31 2.48
C VAL A 120 -22.06 -13.80 2.81
N GLN A 121 -23.08 -14.45 2.25
CA GLN A 121 -23.37 -15.87 2.48
C GLN A 121 -23.40 -16.24 3.99
N GLY A 122 -24.00 -15.36 4.80
CA GLY A 122 -24.14 -15.57 6.23
C GLY A 122 -22.89 -15.27 7.07
N VAL A 123 -21.80 -14.82 6.45
CA VAL A 123 -20.56 -14.44 7.14
C VAL A 123 -20.50 -12.91 7.23
N ASP A 124 -20.40 -12.40 8.46
CA ASP A 124 -20.12 -10.98 8.70
C ASP A 124 -18.61 -10.72 8.64
N PHE A 125 -18.20 -9.92 7.67
CA PHE A 125 -16.79 -9.56 7.45
C PHE A 125 -16.30 -8.41 8.33
N GLN A 126 -17.16 -7.84 9.17
CA GLN A 126 -16.85 -6.79 10.14
C GLN A 126 -16.09 -5.61 9.52
N HIS A 127 -14.82 -5.41 9.87
CA HIS A 127 -13.99 -4.30 9.37
C HIS A 127 -13.25 -4.61 8.06
N THR A 128 -13.61 -5.66 7.36
CA THR A 128 -13.15 -5.88 5.98
C THR A 128 -13.98 -5.02 5.04
N GLY A 129 -13.30 -4.28 4.19
CA GLY A 129 -13.93 -3.32 3.31
C GLY A 129 -13.58 -3.49 1.84
N LEU A 130 -14.23 -2.66 1.05
CA LEU A 130 -13.99 -2.46 -0.36
C LEU A 130 -13.62 -0.99 -0.61
N VAL A 131 -12.81 -0.73 -1.61
CA VAL A 131 -12.51 0.63 -2.04
C VAL A 131 -13.81 1.27 -2.55
N ARG A 132 -14.17 2.41 -1.96
CA ARG A 132 -15.31 3.21 -2.41
C ARG A 132 -14.88 4.28 -3.40
N LYS A 133 -13.80 4.99 -3.08
CA LYS A 133 -13.30 6.11 -3.88
C LYS A 133 -11.84 6.38 -3.57
N ILE A 134 -11.09 6.75 -4.61
CA ILE A 134 -9.74 7.28 -4.51
C ILE A 134 -9.81 8.80 -4.66
N ASP A 135 -9.14 9.54 -3.78
CA ASP A 135 -9.03 11.00 -3.90
C ASP A 135 -8.01 11.36 -4.99
N ARG A 136 -8.48 11.28 -6.23
CA ARG A 136 -7.69 11.57 -7.42
C ARG A 136 -7.06 12.97 -7.39
N ALA A 137 -7.82 13.96 -6.94
CA ALA A 137 -7.37 15.35 -6.97
C ALA A 137 -6.20 15.57 -6.00
N ALA A 138 -6.33 15.06 -4.76
CA ALA A 138 -5.28 15.18 -3.76
C ALA A 138 -4.02 14.40 -4.18
N ILE A 139 -4.18 13.19 -4.72
CA ILE A 139 -3.04 12.38 -5.19
C ILE A 139 -2.33 13.09 -6.36
N ARG A 140 -3.06 13.58 -7.34
CA ARG A 140 -2.46 14.31 -8.47
C ARG A 140 -1.71 15.55 -8.02
N SER A 141 -2.30 16.33 -7.11
CA SER A 141 -1.64 17.51 -6.56
C SER A 141 -0.31 17.16 -5.89
N ALA A 142 -0.26 16.09 -5.11
CA ALA A 142 0.97 15.62 -4.48
C ALA A 142 2.02 15.16 -5.51
N LEU A 143 1.60 14.42 -6.53
CA LEU A 143 2.47 13.97 -7.62
C LEU A 143 3.00 15.15 -8.46
N ASP A 144 2.17 16.15 -8.73
CA ASP A 144 2.56 17.36 -9.47
C ASP A 144 3.54 18.23 -8.68
N TYR A 145 3.45 18.20 -7.35
CA TYR A 145 4.43 18.82 -6.46
C TYR A 145 5.78 18.06 -6.42
N GLY A 146 5.84 16.88 -7.02
CA GLY A 146 7.05 16.04 -7.06
C GLY A 146 7.19 15.04 -5.92
N SER A 147 6.11 14.82 -5.17
CA SER A 147 6.11 13.83 -4.07
C SER A 147 5.79 12.43 -4.59
N VAL A 148 6.30 11.42 -3.91
CA VAL A 148 5.80 10.05 -3.99
C VAL A 148 4.57 9.94 -3.08
N VAL A 149 3.50 9.35 -3.57
CA VAL A 149 2.32 9.07 -2.75
C VAL A 149 2.38 7.63 -2.26
N LEU A 150 2.21 7.43 -0.96
CA LEU A 150 2.21 6.13 -0.31
C LEU A 150 0.82 5.80 0.20
N LEU A 151 0.28 4.68 -0.24
CA LEU A 151 -1.02 4.15 0.20
C LEU A 151 -0.83 2.84 0.96
N SER A 152 -1.56 2.71 2.05
CA SER A 152 -1.65 1.50 2.87
C SER A 152 -2.91 0.71 2.52
N PRO A 153 -3.01 -0.59 2.91
CA PRO A 153 -4.20 -1.41 2.68
C PRO A 153 -5.31 -1.08 3.69
N LEU A 154 -5.61 0.17 3.81
CA LEU A 154 -6.61 0.77 4.70
C LEU A 154 -7.37 1.86 3.99
N GLY A 155 -8.65 1.97 4.31
CA GLY A 155 -9.48 3.08 3.90
C GLY A 155 -10.44 3.49 5.01
N PHE A 156 -11.03 4.66 4.85
CA PHE A 156 -11.92 5.21 5.86
C PHE A 156 -13.31 5.44 5.29
N SER A 157 -14.34 5.13 6.09
CA SER A 157 -15.71 5.53 5.79
C SER A 157 -15.91 7.02 6.05
N PRO A 158 -17.02 7.62 5.55
CA PRO A 158 -17.35 9.01 5.88
C PRO A 158 -17.58 9.27 7.37
N THR A 159 -17.85 8.23 8.15
CA THR A 159 -18.01 8.31 9.62
C THR A 159 -16.70 8.10 10.39
N GLY A 160 -15.57 7.94 9.67
CA GLY A 160 -14.25 7.81 10.27
C GLY A 160 -13.86 6.39 10.69
N GLU A 161 -14.65 5.38 10.33
CA GLU A 161 -14.28 3.99 10.59
C GLU A 161 -13.20 3.52 9.60
N ALA A 162 -12.20 2.82 10.12
CA ALA A 162 -11.16 2.19 9.31
C ALA A 162 -11.61 0.80 8.83
N PHE A 163 -11.27 0.48 7.58
CA PHE A 163 -11.51 -0.82 6.97
C PHE A 163 -10.24 -1.40 6.38
N ASN A 164 -10.09 -2.71 6.55
CA ASN A 164 -9.06 -3.50 5.89
C ASN A 164 -9.40 -3.64 4.40
N LEU A 165 -8.49 -3.18 3.56
CA LEU A 165 -8.61 -3.29 2.11
C LEU A 165 -7.54 -4.23 1.55
N SER A 166 -7.82 -4.86 0.43
CA SER A 166 -6.81 -5.57 -0.33
C SER A 166 -5.82 -4.56 -0.95
N MET A 167 -4.52 -4.83 -0.83
CA MET A 167 -3.48 -4.01 -1.45
C MET A 167 -3.69 -3.96 -2.97
N GLU A 168 -4.02 -5.08 -3.58
CA GLU A 168 -4.28 -5.20 -5.01
C GLU A 168 -5.46 -4.33 -5.43
N ASP A 169 -6.56 -4.34 -4.69
CA ASP A 169 -7.74 -3.51 -4.98
C ASP A 169 -7.42 -2.02 -4.86
N VAL A 170 -6.67 -1.62 -3.85
CA VAL A 170 -6.22 -0.23 -3.69
C VAL A 170 -5.34 0.18 -4.87
N ALA A 171 -4.40 -0.66 -5.28
CA ALA A 171 -3.50 -0.38 -6.40
C ALA A 171 -4.27 -0.28 -7.73
N VAL A 172 -5.17 -1.21 -8.00
CA VAL A 172 -6.01 -1.20 -9.22
C VAL A 172 -6.92 0.02 -9.23
N ALA A 173 -7.63 0.28 -8.15
CA ALA A 173 -8.52 1.45 -8.06
C ALA A 173 -7.76 2.76 -8.24
N THR A 174 -6.56 2.86 -7.69
CA THR A 174 -5.69 4.03 -7.84
C THR A 174 -5.20 4.19 -9.28
N ALA A 175 -4.77 3.11 -9.92
CA ALA A 175 -4.34 3.14 -11.32
C ALA A 175 -5.46 3.60 -12.25
N ILE A 176 -6.67 3.12 -12.04
CA ILE A 176 -7.86 3.52 -12.81
C ILE A 176 -8.18 5.00 -12.54
N ALA A 177 -8.24 5.42 -11.28
CA ALA A 177 -8.58 6.79 -10.90
C ALA A 177 -7.59 7.82 -11.47
N LEU A 178 -6.31 7.48 -11.54
CA LEU A 178 -5.26 8.35 -12.04
C LEU A 178 -5.06 8.25 -13.56
N ASP A 179 -5.68 7.30 -14.21
CA ASP A 179 -5.38 6.95 -15.59
C ASP A 179 -3.87 6.68 -15.76
N ALA A 180 -3.37 5.79 -14.91
CA ALA A 180 -1.95 5.51 -14.80
C ALA A 180 -1.40 4.84 -16.06
N ASP A 181 -0.20 5.21 -16.45
CA ASP A 181 0.47 4.61 -17.62
C ASP A 181 0.89 3.16 -17.36
N LYS A 182 1.19 2.82 -16.08
CA LYS A 182 1.54 1.47 -15.66
C LYS A 182 1.03 1.15 -14.27
N LEU A 183 0.55 -0.08 -14.12
CA LEU A 183 0.33 -0.74 -12.84
C LEU A 183 1.30 -1.92 -12.75
N ILE A 184 2.15 -1.90 -11.74
CA ILE A 184 3.22 -2.89 -11.54
C ILE A 184 2.99 -3.55 -10.19
N PHE A 185 2.82 -4.88 -10.20
CA PHE A 185 2.84 -5.68 -8.99
C PHE A 185 4.18 -6.40 -8.86
N LEU A 186 4.83 -6.19 -7.72
CA LEU A 186 6.06 -6.90 -7.38
C LEU A 186 5.70 -8.12 -6.54
N THR A 187 6.41 -9.20 -6.76
CA THR A 187 6.21 -10.48 -6.07
C THR A 187 7.55 -11.15 -5.86
N GLU A 188 7.66 -11.97 -4.82
CA GLU A 188 8.83 -12.80 -4.60
C GLU A 188 8.82 -14.08 -5.46
N LEU A 189 7.67 -14.44 -5.99
CA LEU A 189 7.53 -15.60 -6.86
C LEU A 189 8.00 -15.24 -8.28
N PRO A 190 8.63 -16.17 -9.02
CA PRO A 190 8.82 -15.98 -10.45
C PRO A 190 7.43 -15.71 -11.06
N GLY A 191 7.32 -14.67 -11.88
CA GLY A 191 6.06 -14.15 -12.40
C GLY A 191 5.11 -15.22 -12.96
N MET A 192 3.91 -14.82 -13.38
CA MET A 192 2.89 -15.74 -13.89
C MET A 192 3.48 -16.72 -14.90
N GLN A 193 3.54 -17.99 -14.53
CA GLN A 193 3.88 -19.05 -15.48
C GLN A 193 2.63 -19.33 -16.30
N SER A 194 2.74 -19.25 -17.62
CA SER A 194 1.69 -19.74 -18.52
C SER A 194 1.50 -21.24 -18.27
N ALA A 195 0.25 -21.64 -18.04
CA ALA A 195 -0.13 -23.03 -17.96
C ALA A 195 0.12 -23.75 -19.30
#